data_20aa029309aaf2b2f86f66b5a99078b4
#
_entry.id   20aa029309aaf2b2f86f66b5a99078b4
#
_cell.length_a   1.000
_cell.length_b   1.000
_cell.length_c   1.000
_cell.angle_alpha   90.00
_cell.angle_beta   90.00
_cell.angle_gamma   90.00
#
_symmetry.space_group_name_H-M   'P 1'
#
loop_
_entity.id
_entity.type
_entity.pdbx_description
1 polymer ?
#
loop_
_entity_poly.entity_id
_entity_poly.type
_entity_poly.pdbx_seq_one_letter_code
_entity_poly.pdbx_strand_id
1 'polypeptide(L)'
;MIKKLLLYIDTSVLNYVFADNVPGDREVTRELFKEIKEERYGAFISDVVIAEVSRAPEQRIKEILGWIEQYNLEVLEVDEEARSLAARYIEAGLIPPKYLDDALHIAIATVNNLDVIVIWNFEHIVKLKTKLGVNGTNMMLGYRTIEIYSPREVVES
;
A
#
# COMPACT_ATOMS: atom_id res chain seq x y z
N MET A 1 26.57 4.24 1.27
CA MET A 1 25.32 4.77 1.84
C MET A 1 24.15 3.86 1.45
N ILE A 2 23.40 3.37 2.43
CA ILE A 2 22.26 2.49 2.16
C ILE A 2 21.05 3.36 1.84
N LYS A 3 20.45 3.11 0.68
CA LYS A 3 19.26 3.82 0.25
C LYS A 3 18.06 3.41 1.13
N LYS A 4 17.32 4.39 1.63
CA LYS A 4 16.11 4.17 2.40
C LYS A 4 15.01 3.59 1.51
N LEU A 5 14.40 2.47 1.93
CA LEU A 5 13.30 1.87 1.18
C LEU A 5 12.03 2.73 1.28
N LEU A 6 11.33 2.84 0.18
CA LEU A 6 10.09 3.61 0.09
C LEU A 6 8.89 2.66 0.09
N LEU A 7 8.03 2.83 1.09
CA LEU A 7 6.86 1.96 1.30
C LEU A 7 5.58 2.68 0.88
N TYR A 8 4.71 1.97 0.18
CA TYR A 8 3.34 2.38 -0.03
C TYR A 8 2.47 1.65 1.00
N ILE A 9 1.70 2.41 1.78
CA ILE A 9 0.90 1.87 2.88
C ILE A 9 -0.55 1.72 2.43
N ASP A 10 -1.03 0.47 2.32
CA ASP A 10 -2.41 0.19 1.96
C ASP A 10 -3.36 0.56 3.11
N THR A 11 -4.60 0.83 2.76
CA THR A 11 -5.64 1.19 3.73
C THR A 11 -5.80 0.13 4.83
N SER A 12 -5.64 -1.15 4.51
CA SER A 12 -5.72 -2.22 5.49
C SER A 12 -4.72 -2.06 6.63
N VAL A 13 -3.53 -1.55 6.33
CA VAL A 13 -2.49 -1.32 7.35
C VAL A 13 -2.94 -0.26 8.34
N LEU A 14 -3.52 0.83 7.83
CA LEU A 14 -4.05 1.89 8.70
C LEU A 14 -5.18 1.38 9.58
N ASN A 15 -6.06 0.55 9.03
CA ASN A 15 -7.15 -0.04 9.81
C ASN A 15 -6.63 -0.96 10.92
N TYR A 16 -5.59 -1.72 10.66
CA TYR A 16 -5.03 -2.67 11.64
C TYR A 16 -4.35 -1.97 12.83
N VAL A 17 -3.96 -0.72 12.67
CA VAL A 17 -3.43 0.08 13.79
C VAL A 17 -4.44 0.15 14.95
N PHE A 18 -5.74 0.09 14.62
CA PHE A 18 -6.84 0.21 15.58
C PHE A 18 -7.66 -1.08 15.71
N ALA A 19 -7.14 -2.20 15.24
CA ALA A 19 -7.89 -3.47 15.20
C ALA A 19 -7.76 -4.23 16.51
N ASP A 20 -8.75 -4.10 17.37
CA ASP A 20 -8.76 -4.76 18.69
C ASP A 20 -8.96 -6.27 18.61
N ASN A 21 -9.57 -6.75 17.52
CA ASN A 21 -9.85 -8.19 17.34
C ASN A 21 -8.63 -9.01 16.87
N VAL A 22 -7.56 -8.34 16.48
CA VAL A 22 -6.30 -9.00 16.06
C VAL A 22 -5.10 -8.32 16.73
N PRO A 23 -4.99 -8.45 18.07
CA PRO A 23 -3.98 -7.68 18.82
C PRO A 23 -2.53 -7.96 18.41
N GLY A 24 -2.23 -9.17 17.99
CA GLY A 24 -0.89 -9.50 17.51
C GLY A 24 -0.53 -8.73 16.25
N ASP A 25 -1.43 -8.71 15.27
CA ASP A 25 -1.22 -7.99 14.02
C ASP A 25 -1.24 -6.48 14.25
N ARG A 26 -2.08 -6.01 15.16
CA ARG A 26 -2.10 -4.60 15.56
C ARG A 26 -0.73 -4.16 16.08
N GLU A 27 -0.13 -4.94 16.98
CA GLU A 27 1.17 -4.60 17.57
C GLU A 27 2.28 -4.59 16.52
N VAL A 28 2.29 -5.55 15.60
CA VAL A 28 3.25 -5.58 14.50
C VAL A 28 3.08 -4.34 13.61
N THR A 29 1.83 -3.96 13.33
CA THR A 29 1.53 -2.78 12.53
C THR A 29 2.04 -1.51 13.20
N ARG A 30 1.83 -1.37 14.50
CA ARG A 30 2.33 -0.21 15.26
C ARG A 30 3.84 -0.18 15.30
N GLU A 31 4.48 -1.33 15.37
CA GLU A 31 5.94 -1.43 15.32
C GLU A 31 6.48 -0.92 13.97
N LEU A 32 5.79 -1.24 12.87
CA LEU A 32 6.15 -0.72 11.56
C LEU A 32 6.15 0.81 11.56
N PHE A 33 5.12 1.44 12.12
CA PHE A 33 5.04 2.90 12.17
C PHE A 33 6.11 3.50 13.08
N LYS A 34 6.50 2.79 14.13
CA LYS A 34 7.63 3.19 14.96
C LYS A 34 8.91 3.23 14.14
N GLU A 35 9.15 2.22 13.31
CA GLU A 35 10.31 2.18 12.42
C GLU A 35 10.26 3.28 11.36
N ILE A 36 9.07 3.61 10.86
CA ILE A 36 8.87 4.73 9.94
C ILE A 36 9.24 6.05 10.63
N LYS A 37 8.82 6.23 11.89
CA LYS A 37 9.14 7.43 12.66
C LYS A 37 10.64 7.54 12.93
N GLU A 38 11.32 6.41 13.07
CA GLU A 38 12.78 6.35 13.24
C GLU A 38 13.52 6.55 11.90
N GLU A 39 12.77 6.85 10.83
CA GLU A 39 13.30 7.14 9.49
C GLU A 39 13.99 5.95 8.82
N ARG A 40 13.64 4.73 9.21
CA ARG A 40 14.16 3.53 8.54
C ARG A 40 13.55 3.36 7.15
N TYR A 41 12.34 3.91 6.94
CA TYR A 41 11.60 3.83 5.69
C TYR A 41 11.00 5.17 5.34
N GLY A 42 10.85 5.47 4.04
CA GLY A 42 9.93 6.50 3.59
C GLY A 42 8.54 5.87 3.47
N ALA A 43 7.49 6.60 3.84
CA ALA A 43 6.14 6.05 3.86
C ALA A 43 5.17 6.97 3.13
N PHE A 44 4.37 6.36 2.25
CA PHE A 44 3.47 7.06 1.35
C PHE A 44 2.10 6.39 1.36
N ILE A 45 1.07 7.20 1.23
CA ILE A 45 -0.29 6.76 0.93
C ILE A 45 -0.74 7.49 -0.33
N SER A 46 -2.01 7.41 -0.66
CA SER A 46 -2.54 8.13 -1.82
C SER A 46 -3.93 8.67 -1.54
N ASP A 47 -4.45 9.48 -2.46
CA ASP A 47 -5.83 9.94 -2.39
C ASP A 47 -6.84 8.79 -2.50
N VAL A 48 -6.46 7.65 -3.08
CA VAL A 48 -7.30 6.44 -3.07
C VAL A 48 -7.44 5.92 -1.64
N VAL A 49 -6.34 5.91 -0.86
CA VAL A 49 -6.38 5.54 0.56
C VAL A 49 -7.30 6.49 1.32
N ILE A 50 -7.17 7.79 1.10
CA ILE A 50 -8.01 8.80 1.76
C ILE A 50 -9.48 8.57 1.42
N ALA A 51 -9.80 8.28 0.17
CA ALA A 51 -11.17 7.99 -0.26
C ALA A 51 -11.72 6.74 0.44
N GLU A 52 -10.92 5.69 0.55
CA GLU A 52 -11.33 4.47 1.26
C GLU A 52 -11.55 4.72 2.75
N VAL A 53 -10.64 5.47 3.38
CA VAL A 53 -10.76 5.86 4.80
C VAL A 53 -12.05 6.65 5.05
N SER A 54 -12.44 7.52 4.11
CA SER A 54 -13.63 8.35 4.25
C SER A 54 -14.94 7.57 4.28
N ARG A 55 -14.91 6.29 3.92
CA ARG A 55 -16.08 5.39 3.98
C ARG A 55 -16.27 4.73 5.34
N ALA A 56 -15.32 4.91 6.26
CA ALA A 56 -15.37 4.32 7.59
C ALA A 56 -16.28 5.13 8.53
N PRO A 57 -16.64 4.58 9.70
CA PRO A 57 -17.35 5.35 10.72
C PRO A 57 -16.55 6.58 11.14
N GLU A 58 -17.25 7.65 11.51
CA GLU A 58 -16.63 8.95 11.80
C GLU A 58 -15.48 8.86 12.82
N GLN A 59 -15.64 8.08 13.88
CA GLN A 59 -14.59 7.93 14.88
C GLN A 59 -13.32 7.32 14.28
N ARG A 60 -13.49 6.30 13.44
CA ARG A 60 -12.33 5.65 12.78
C ARG A 60 -11.64 6.59 11.79
N ILE A 61 -12.41 7.41 11.08
CA ILE A 61 -11.86 8.42 10.19
C ILE A 61 -10.95 9.36 10.97
N LYS A 62 -11.41 9.86 12.10
CA LYS A 62 -10.62 10.77 12.95
C LYS A 62 -9.35 10.11 13.45
N GLU A 63 -9.45 8.86 13.91
CA GLU A 63 -8.29 8.11 14.38
C GLU A 63 -7.23 7.94 13.28
N ILE A 64 -7.67 7.53 12.09
CA ILE A 64 -6.75 7.29 10.98
C ILE A 64 -6.12 8.59 10.48
N LEU A 65 -6.92 9.66 10.32
CA LEU A 65 -6.38 10.94 9.86
C LEU A 65 -5.36 11.49 10.87
N GLY A 66 -5.62 11.34 12.17
CA GLY A 66 -4.66 11.71 13.21
C GLY A 66 -3.37 10.92 13.12
N TRP A 67 -3.47 9.62 12.81
CA TRP A 67 -2.32 8.75 12.65
C TRP A 67 -1.48 9.15 11.43
N ILE A 68 -2.13 9.44 10.31
CA ILE A 68 -1.47 9.90 9.08
C ILE A 68 -0.67 11.18 9.37
N GLU A 69 -1.27 12.13 10.08
CA GLU A 69 -0.60 13.38 10.45
C GLU A 69 0.56 13.14 11.41
N GLN A 70 0.35 12.29 12.43
CA GLN A 70 1.38 11.99 13.43
C GLN A 70 2.65 11.39 12.81
N TYR A 71 2.50 10.57 11.78
CA TYR A 71 3.62 9.89 11.14
C TYR A 71 4.04 10.55 9.83
N ASN A 72 3.47 11.70 9.49
CA ASN A 72 3.82 12.48 8.30
C ASN A 72 3.80 11.66 7.01
N LEU A 73 2.74 10.85 6.83
CA LEU A 73 2.61 10.06 5.61
C LEU A 73 2.34 11.00 4.43
N GLU A 74 3.16 10.90 3.39
CA GLU A 74 2.97 11.72 2.20
C GLU A 74 1.83 11.14 1.36
N VAL A 75 0.92 12.02 0.87
CA VAL A 75 -0.24 11.61 0.08
C VAL A 75 0.07 11.84 -1.40
N LEU A 76 0.16 10.74 -2.15
CA LEU A 76 0.38 10.79 -3.59
C LEU A 76 -0.95 10.93 -4.33
N GLU A 77 -0.94 11.64 -5.45
CA GLU A 77 -2.12 11.76 -6.29
C GLU A 77 -2.21 10.59 -7.26
N VAL A 78 -3.46 10.10 -7.47
CA VAL A 78 -3.71 9.17 -8.57
C VAL A 78 -3.82 10.00 -9.85
N ASP A 79 -2.83 9.85 -10.75
CA ASP A 79 -2.80 10.59 -12.00
C ASP A 79 -3.26 9.70 -13.18
N GLU A 80 -3.23 10.27 -14.38
CA GLU A 80 -3.64 9.56 -15.60
C GLU A 80 -2.75 8.36 -15.88
N GLU A 81 -1.46 8.49 -15.62
CA GLU A 81 -0.51 7.40 -15.81
C GLU A 81 -0.83 6.20 -14.90
N ALA A 82 -1.13 6.45 -13.64
CA ALA A 82 -1.49 5.40 -12.69
C ALA A 82 -2.82 4.73 -13.09
N ARG A 83 -3.81 5.53 -13.53
CA ARG A 83 -5.08 4.98 -13.99
C ARG A 83 -4.90 4.09 -15.21
N SER A 84 -4.06 4.51 -16.16
CA SER A 84 -3.78 3.73 -17.36
C SER A 84 -3.09 2.41 -17.01
N LEU A 85 -2.15 2.43 -16.09
CA LEU A 85 -1.45 1.23 -15.66
C LEU A 85 -2.40 0.27 -14.94
N ALA A 86 -3.25 0.80 -14.05
CA ALA A 86 -4.25 -0.02 -13.36
C ALA A 86 -5.19 -0.70 -14.37
N ALA A 87 -5.62 0.02 -15.39
CA ALA A 87 -6.46 -0.53 -16.47
C ALA A 87 -5.75 -1.68 -17.18
N ARG A 88 -4.45 -1.58 -17.40
CA ARG A 88 -3.65 -2.64 -18.03
C ARG A 88 -3.63 -3.91 -17.19
N TYR A 89 -3.52 -3.79 -15.87
CA TYR A 89 -3.59 -4.95 -14.98
C TYR A 89 -4.93 -5.66 -15.07
N ILE A 90 -6.00 -4.89 -15.15
CA ILE A 90 -7.37 -5.43 -15.26
C ILE A 90 -7.57 -6.08 -16.62
N GLU A 91 -7.17 -5.41 -17.71
CA GLU A 91 -7.30 -5.93 -19.08
C GLU A 91 -6.52 -7.23 -19.26
N ALA A 92 -5.38 -7.37 -18.61
CA ALA A 92 -4.57 -8.57 -18.66
C ALA A 92 -5.12 -9.72 -17.81
N GLY A 93 -6.24 -9.50 -17.11
CA GLY A 93 -6.86 -10.51 -16.26
C GLY A 93 -6.13 -10.80 -14.97
N LEU A 94 -5.23 -9.90 -14.55
CA LEU A 94 -4.43 -10.07 -13.32
C LEU A 94 -5.21 -9.70 -12.08
N ILE A 95 -6.10 -8.70 -12.20
CA ILE A 95 -6.92 -8.19 -11.10
C ILE A 95 -8.35 -8.05 -11.63
N PRO A 96 -9.36 -8.65 -10.98
CA PRO A 96 -10.74 -8.48 -11.39
C PRO A 96 -11.19 -7.02 -11.37
N PRO A 97 -12.07 -6.58 -12.29
CA PRO A 97 -12.54 -5.18 -12.34
C PRO A 97 -13.14 -4.65 -11.04
N LYS A 98 -13.76 -5.52 -10.23
CA LYS A 98 -14.34 -5.11 -8.94
C LYS A 98 -13.30 -4.71 -7.91
N TYR A 99 -12.03 -5.03 -8.15
CA TYR A 99 -10.91 -4.66 -7.28
C TYR A 99 -10.08 -3.54 -7.88
N LEU A 100 -10.73 -2.58 -8.53
CA LEU A 100 -10.06 -1.42 -9.14
C LEU A 100 -9.19 -0.67 -8.16
N ASP A 101 -9.65 -0.50 -6.91
CA ASP A 101 -8.86 0.22 -5.89
C ASP A 101 -7.51 -0.48 -5.64
N ASP A 102 -7.52 -1.82 -5.60
CA ASP A 102 -6.28 -2.58 -5.42
C ASP A 102 -5.33 -2.38 -6.60
N ALA A 103 -5.88 -2.38 -7.82
CA ALA A 103 -5.09 -2.13 -9.03
C ALA A 103 -4.49 -0.71 -9.00
N LEU A 104 -5.25 0.28 -8.52
CA LEU A 104 -4.79 1.66 -8.39
C LEU A 104 -3.67 1.77 -7.36
N HIS A 105 -3.78 1.09 -6.22
CA HIS A 105 -2.71 1.10 -5.21
C HIS A 105 -1.39 0.60 -5.81
N ILE A 106 -1.43 -0.51 -6.53
CA ILE A 106 -0.24 -1.06 -7.17
C ILE A 106 0.31 -0.10 -8.21
N ALA A 107 -0.56 0.46 -9.05
CA ALA A 107 -0.15 1.36 -10.12
C ALA A 107 0.47 2.65 -9.57
N ILE A 108 -0.13 3.24 -8.54
CA ILE A 108 0.41 4.46 -7.90
C ILE A 108 1.81 4.19 -7.35
N ALA A 109 1.98 3.09 -6.64
CA ALA A 109 3.29 2.74 -6.09
C ALA A 109 4.31 2.53 -7.21
N THR A 110 3.90 1.90 -8.30
CA THR A 110 4.78 1.62 -9.44
C THR A 110 5.22 2.90 -10.16
N VAL A 111 4.28 3.77 -10.55
CA VAL A 111 4.61 4.99 -11.30
C VAL A 111 5.43 5.98 -10.47
N ASN A 112 5.31 5.92 -9.15
CA ASN A 112 6.09 6.76 -8.24
C ASN A 112 7.41 6.12 -7.79
N ASN A 113 7.77 4.98 -8.36
CA ASN A 113 9.02 4.26 -8.08
C ASN A 113 9.20 3.90 -6.61
N LEU A 114 8.11 3.54 -5.93
CA LEU A 114 8.20 3.02 -4.58
C LEU A 114 8.70 1.58 -4.61
N ASP A 115 9.27 1.12 -3.51
CA ASP A 115 9.93 -0.19 -3.48
C ASP A 115 9.00 -1.32 -3.06
N VAL A 116 8.09 -1.06 -2.10
CA VAL A 116 7.27 -2.10 -1.49
C VAL A 116 5.86 -1.58 -1.26
N ILE A 117 4.86 -2.42 -1.56
CA ILE A 117 3.49 -2.19 -1.09
C ILE A 117 3.32 -3.01 0.17
N VAL A 118 2.92 -2.37 1.25
CA VAL A 118 2.65 -3.02 2.54
C VAL A 118 1.15 -3.17 2.70
N ILE A 119 0.68 -4.40 2.92
CA ILE A 119 -0.74 -4.74 2.92
C ILE A 119 -1.04 -5.90 3.85
N TRP A 120 -2.20 -5.86 4.54
CA TRP A 120 -2.69 -6.98 5.35
C TRP A 120 -3.71 -7.84 4.61
N ASN A 121 -4.46 -7.24 3.68
CA ASN A 121 -5.52 -7.95 2.97
C ASN A 121 -4.97 -8.62 1.70
N PHE A 122 -4.68 -9.91 1.78
CA PHE A 122 -3.92 -10.63 0.78
C PHE A 122 -4.71 -11.31 -0.34
N GLU A 123 -6.02 -11.44 -0.21
CA GLU A 123 -6.80 -12.36 -1.05
C GLU A 123 -6.69 -12.12 -2.55
N HIS A 124 -6.48 -10.87 -2.97
CA HIS A 124 -6.55 -10.52 -4.38
C HIS A 124 -5.20 -10.13 -4.99
N ILE A 125 -4.28 -9.65 -4.17
CA ILE A 125 -3.03 -9.04 -4.65
C ILE A 125 -1.84 -9.98 -4.43
N VAL A 126 -1.88 -10.86 -3.44
CA VAL A 126 -0.69 -11.58 -2.97
C VAL A 126 -0.51 -12.95 -3.60
N LYS A 127 -1.41 -13.37 -4.48
CA LYS A 127 -1.21 -14.61 -5.20
C LYS A 127 0.04 -14.49 -6.06
N LEU A 128 0.89 -15.50 -6.03
CA LEU A 128 2.14 -15.53 -6.81
C LEU A 128 1.90 -15.17 -8.27
N LYS A 129 0.84 -15.73 -8.87
CA LYS A 129 0.48 -15.46 -10.26
C LYS A 129 0.21 -13.98 -10.50
N THR A 130 -0.49 -13.31 -9.57
CA THR A 130 -0.79 -11.87 -9.67
C THR A 130 0.50 -11.06 -9.57
N LYS A 131 1.35 -11.37 -8.60
CA LYS A 131 2.64 -10.67 -8.43
C LYS A 131 3.52 -10.80 -9.67
N LEU A 132 3.64 -12.00 -10.20
CA LEU A 132 4.46 -12.24 -11.39
C LEU A 132 3.88 -11.53 -12.61
N GLY A 133 2.55 -11.57 -12.78
CA GLY A 133 1.88 -10.90 -13.90
C GLY A 133 1.99 -9.39 -13.83
N VAL A 134 1.81 -8.81 -12.65
CA VAL A 134 1.96 -7.37 -12.44
C VAL A 134 3.39 -6.94 -12.78
N ASN A 135 4.38 -7.63 -12.26
CA ASN A 135 5.78 -7.27 -12.51
C ASN A 135 6.19 -7.52 -13.95
N GLY A 136 5.62 -8.55 -14.60
CA GLY A 136 5.83 -8.77 -16.04
C GLY A 136 5.27 -7.61 -16.86
N THR A 137 4.06 -7.14 -16.53
CA THR A 137 3.45 -5.98 -17.18
C THR A 137 4.27 -4.71 -16.94
N ASN A 138 4.72 -4.49 -15.71
CA ASN A 138 5.56 -3.35 -15.36
C ASN A 138 6.83 -3.33 -16.21
N MET A 139 7.50 -4.45 -16.30
CA MET A 139 8.75 -4.56 -17.07
C MET A 139 8.52 -4.29 -18.56
N MET A 140 7.43 -4.82 -19.12
CA MET A 140 7.09 -4.59 -20.53
C MET A 140 6.87 -3.11 -20.82
N LEU A 141 6.34 -2.37 -19.85
CA LEU A 141 6.02 -0.94 -20.01
C LEU A 141 7.15 -0.02 -19.54
N GLY A 142 8.29 -0.57 -19.14
CA GLY A 142 9.45 0.20 -18.73
C GLY A 142 9.45 0.63 -17.25
N TYR A 143 8.58 0.06 -16.43
CA TYR A 143 8.59 0.31 -15.00
C TYR A 143 9.46 -0.70 -14.26
N ARG A 144 9.88 -0.32 -13.05
CA ARG A 144 10.57 -1.25 -12.15
C ARG A 144 9.57 -2.26 -11.58
N THR A 145 10.09 -3.37 -11.07
CA THR A 145 9.27 -4.33 -10.33
C THR A 145 8.91 -3.75 -8.97
N ILE A 146 7.80 -4.21 -8.38
CA ILE A 146 7.32 -3.81 -7.07
C ILE A 146 7.15 -5.05 -6.19
N GLU A 147 7.61 -4.97 -4.94
CA GLU A 147 7.42 -6.03 -3.96
C GLU A 147 6.13 -5.79 -3.18
N ILE A 148 5.49 -6.88 -2.77
CA ILE A 148 4.24 -6.82 -2.00
C ILE A 148 4.42 -7.66 -0.75
N TYR A 149 4.38 -7.03 0.44
CA TYR A 149 4.62 -7.68 1.72
C TYR A 149 3.63 -7.26 2.78
N SER A 150 3.49 -8.10 3.81
CA SER A 150 2.75 -7.73 5.02
C SER A 150 3.64 -6.91 5.95
N PRO A 151 3.05 -6.18 6.90
CA PRO A 151 3.85 -5.54 7.95
C PRO A 151 4.76 -6.52 8.69
N ARG A 152 4.30 -7.76 8.89
CA ARG A 152 5.09 -8.79 9.58
C ARG A 152 6.38 -9.14 8.83
N GLU A 153 6.33 -9.08 7.51
CA GLU A 153 7.49 -9.35 6.67
C GLU A 153 8.45 -8.15 6.58
N VAL A 154 7.95 -6.95 6.81
CA VAL A 154 8.73 -5.71 6.70
C VAL A 154 9.41 -5.32 8.01
N VAL A 155 8.71 -5.52 9.13
CA VAL A 155 9.21 -5.15 10.45
C VAL A 155 10.49 -5.89 10.77
N GLU A 156 11.51 -5.15 11.22
CA GLU A 156 12.77 -5.73 11.67
C GLU A 156 12.64 -6.22 13.11
N SER A 157 13.11 -7.43 13.35
CA SER A 157 13.09 -8.02 14.69
C SER A 157 14.28 -7.55 15.53
#